data_7a74ee9651d3d4f8f2f114d26d32827d
#
_entry.id   7a74ee9651d3d4f8f2f114d26d32827d
#
_cell.length_a   1.000
_cell.length_b   1.000
_cell.length_c   1.000
_cell.angle_alpha   90.00
_cell.angle_beta   90.00
_cell.angle_gamma   90.00
#
_symmetry.space_group_name_H-M   'P 1'
#
loop_
_entity.id
_entity.type
_entity.pdbx_description
1 polymer ?
#
loop_
_entity_poly.entity_id
_entity_poly.type
_entity_poly.pdbx_seq_one_letter_code
_entity_poly.pdbx_strand_id
1 'polypeptide(L)'
;MASLSLQHINKTYPNGFEAVKDFNLEIEDKEFIIFVGPSGCGKSTTLRMIAGLEEISGGTLKIGDKVMNDVEPKDRDIAMVFQNYALYPHMTVYDNMAFGLKLRKVPKDQIDKAVREAARILDLEKLLDRKPKALSGGQRQRVAMGRAIVRNPKVFLMDEPLSNLDAKLRVQMRIEISKIHQRLGATIIYVTHDQTEAMTLGTRIVVMKDGVVQQVDTPQNLYQKPGNLFVAGFMGSPQMNFLDAVISEKGGNLIAKVGDHELAIPAAKAKALKDGGYVGKTVVLGIRPEDIHDSQMFIEASPSAPMTSVVKVYELLGAEVFLYFDVNGTQVTARVDPRTTAKTGDPIKFAFDMEKSHFFDKETELTICN
;
A
#
# COMPACT_ATOMS: atom_id res chain seq x y z
N MET A 1 -23.34 6.52 -5.64
CA MET A 1 -22.47 5.44 -5.19
C MET A 1 -22.72 5.21 -3.72
N ALA A 2 -21.94 4.49 -2.95
CA ALA A 2 -22.32 4.21 -1.57
C ALA A 2 -21.09 4.19 -0.65
N SER A 3 -21.29 4.60 0.61
CA SER A 3 -20.37 4.35 1.71
C SER A 3 -20.40 2.88 2.13
N LEU A 4 -19.35 2.41 2.81
CA LEU A 4 -19.34 1.10 3.44
C LEU A 4 -18.92 1.24 4.90
N SER A 5 -19.52 0.39 5.75
CA SER A 5 -19.16 0.27 7.15
C SER A 5 -18.87 -1.20 7.46
N LEU A 6 -17.66 -1.47 7.93
CA LEU A 6 -17.22 -2.78 8.43
C LEU A 6 -17.00 -2.64 9.94
N GLN A 7 -17.81 -3.32 10.73
CA GLN A 7 -17.80 -3.20 12.19
C GLN A 7 -17.54 -4.57 12.80
N HIS A 8 -16.39 -4.72 13.49
CA HIS A 8 -15.97 -5.94 14.17
C HIS A 8 -16.00 -7.18 13.28
N ILE A 9 -15.64 -7.02 11.99
CA ILE A 9 -15.66 -8.11 11.02
C ILE A 9 -14.61 -9.15 11.39
N ASN A 10 -15.06 -10.40 11.49
CA ASN A 10 -14.22 -11.55 11.78
C ASN A 10 -14.45 -12.66 10.75
N LYS A 11 -13.39 -13.38 10.42
CA LYS A 11 -13.46 -14.61 9.64
C LYS A 11 -12.65 -15.72 10.28
N THR A 12 -13.33 -16.76 10.70
CA THR A 12 -12.75 -18.01 11.17
C THR A 12 -13.19 -19.12 10.25
N TYR A 13 -12.23 -19.88 9.72
CA TYR A 13 -12.50 -21.05 8.89
C TYR A 13 -12.82 -22.30 9.74
N PRO A 14 -13.45 -23.35 9.18
CA PRO A 14 -13.82 -24.56 9.93
C PRO A 14 -12.64 -25.29 10.59
N ASN A 15 -11.41 -25.09 10.11
CA ASN A 15 -10.19 -25.63 10.71
C ASN A 15 -9.65 -24.81 11.88
N GLY A 16 -10.38 -23.77 12.33
CA GLY A 16 -10.01 -22.89 13.43
C GLY A 16 -9.07 -21.74 13.03
N PHE A 17 -8.68 -21.63 11.76
CA PHE A 17 -7.82 -20.53 11.31
C PHE A 17 -8.58 -19.21 11.23
N GLU A 18 -8.13 -18.21 12.00
CA GLU A 18 -8.66 -16.85 12.01
C GLU A 18 -7.97 -16.01 10.96
N ALA A 19 -8.61 -15.86 9.81
CA ALA A 19 -8.06 -15.11 8.67
C ALA A 19 -8.25 -13.60 8.77
N VAL A 20 -9.28 -13.13 9.48
CA VAL A 20 -9.57 -11.71 9.74
C VAL A 20 -10.05 -11.57 11.17
N LYS A 21 -9.49 -10.62 11.89
CA LYS A 21 -9.68 -10.42 13.34
C LYS A 21 -10.08 -8.98 13.61
N ASP A 22 -11.28 -8.76 14.12
CA ASP A 22 -11.79 -7.47 14.55
C ASP A 22 -11.54 -6.32 13.55
N PHE A 23 -11.85 -6.57 12.27
CA PHE A 23 -11.63 -5.59 11.22
C PHE A 23 -12.69 -4.49 11.27
N ASN A 24 -12.23 -3.27 11.52
CA ASN A 24 -13.07 -2.07 11.62
C ASN A 24 -12.65 -1.04 10.56
N LEU A 25 -13.59 -0.58 9.72
CA LEU A 25 -13.32 0.41 8.70
C LEU A 25 -14.61 1.11 8.25
N GLU A 26 -14.61 2.43 8.30
CA GLU A 26 -15.60 3.27 7.64
C GLU A 26 -15.02 3.80 6.32
N ILE A 27 -15.76 3.62 5.23
CA ILE A 27 -15.39 4.06 3.88
C ILE A 27 -16.45 5.03 3.40
N GLU A 28 -16.02 6.23 3.04
CA GLU A 28 -16.91 7.26 2.52
C GLU A 28 -17.26 7.02 1.04
N ASP A 29 -18.34 7.64 0.59
CA ASP A 29 -18.70 7.60 -0.83
C ASP A 29 -17.57 8.20 -1.69
N LYS A 30 -17.25 7.53 -2.81
CA LYS A 30 -16.21 7.91 -3.77
C LYS A 30 -14.78 7.77 -3.27
N GLU A 31 -14.52 7.14 -2.12
CA GLU A 31 -13.18 6.82 -1.70
C GLU A 31 -12.54 5.71 -2.54
N PHE A 32 -11.21 5.80 -2.70
CA PHE A 32 -10.40 4.73 -3.25
C PHE A 32 -9.57 4.10 -2.11
N ILE A 33 -10.08 3.02 -1.55
CA ILE A 33 -9.44 2.30 -0.44
C ILE A 33 -8.58 1.19 -0.97
N ILE A 34 -7.34 1.07 -0.46
CA ILE A 34 -6.44 -0.02 -0.81
C ILE A 34 -6.13 -0.87 0.42
N PHE A 35 -6.30 -2.19 0.29
CA PHE A 35 -5.82 -3.16 1.26
C PHE A 35 -4.44 -3.64 0.83
N VAL A 36 -3.44 -3.46 1.67
CA VAL A 36 -2.05 -3.85 1.42
C VAL A 36 -1.50 -4.63 2.62
N GLY A 37 -0.54 -5.52 2.36
CA GLY A 37 0.11 -6.33 3.40
C GLY A 37 0.72 -7.61 2.80
N PRO A 38 1.42 -8.41 3.61
CA PRO A 38 2.03 -9.67 3.19
C PRO A 38 1.00 -10.67 2.64
N SER A 39 1.47 -11.69 1.93
CA SER A 39 0.63 -12.79 1.48
C SER A 39 -0.02 -13.49 2.67
N GLY A 40 -1.32 -13.82 2.57
CA GLY A 40 -2.05 -14.51 3.63
C GLY A 40 -2.55 -13.63 4.79
N CYS A 41 -2.33 -12.31 4.80
CA CYS A 41 -2.76 -11.43 5.89
C CYS A 41 -4.27 -11.07 5.89
N GLY A 42 -5.11 -11.70 5.05
CA GLY A 42 -6.56 -11.53 5.09
C GLY A 42 -7.18 -10.57 4.07
N LYS A 43 -6.39 -9.87 3.23
CA LYS A 43 -6.87 -8.87 2.24
C LYS A 43 -7.97 -9.41 1.30
N SER A 44 -7.65 -10.45 0.53
CA SER A 44 -8.60 -11.05 -0.42
C SER A 44 -9.78 -11.71 0.30
N THR A 45 -9.57 -12.25 1.51
CA THR A 45 -10.66 -12.77 2.35
C THR A 45 -11.63 -11.66 2.72
N THR A 46 -11.13 -10.50 3.18
CA THR A 46 -11.96 -9.33 3.50
C THR A 46 -12.70 -8.83 2.28
N LEU A 47 -12.00 -8.73 1.11
CA LEU A 47 -12.63 -8.33 -0.14
C LEU A 47 -13.76 -9.29 -0.55
N ARG A 48 -13.54 -10.60 -0.42
CA ARG A 48 -14.55 -11.63 -0.72
C ARG A 48 -15.73 -11.62 0.23
N MET A 49 -15.51 -11.31 1.51
CA MET A 49 -16.61 -11.09 2.48
C MET A 49 -17.48 -9.89 2.06
N ILE A 50 -16.87 -8.78 1.63
CA ILE A 50 -17.61 -7.63 1.08
C ILE A 50 -18.39 -8.03 -0.17
N ALA A 51 -17.80 -8.87 -1.02
CA ALA A 51 -18.46 -9.39 -2.22
C ALA A 51 -19.60 -10.40 -1.94
N GLY A 52 -19.66 -10.97 -0.73
CA GLY A 52 -20.56 -12.08 -0.39
C GLY A 52 -20.12 -13.42 -0.96
N LEU A 53 -18.88 -13.52 -1.40
CA LEU A 53 -18.26 -14.75 -1.89
C LEU A 53 -17.62 -15.58 -0.76
N GLU A 54 -17.53 -14.99 0.41
CA GLU A 54 -17.06 -15.60 1.65
C GLU A 54 -17.98 -15.16 2.78
N GLU A 55 -18.35 -16.09 3.66
CA GLU A 55 -19.22 -15.81 4.81
C GLU A 55 -18.46 -15.04 5.89
N ILE A 56 -19.15 -14.09 6.52
CA ILE A 56 -18.67 -13.35 7.70
C ILE A 56 -18.96 -14.19 8.93
N SER A 57 -17.95 -14.51 9.75
CA SER A 57 -18.11 -15.28 10.99
C SER A 57 -18.62 -14.44 12.15
N GLY A 58 -18.38 -13.12 12.14
CA GLY A 58 -18.86 -12.18 13.16
C GLY A 58 -18.73 -10.75 12.69
N GLY A 59 -19.45 -9.85 13.36
CA GLY A 59 -19.48 -8.43 12.99
C GLY A 59 -20.60 -8.06 12.02
N THR A 60 -20.60 -6.83 11.55
CA THR A 60 -21.65 -6.27 10.68
C THR A 60 -21.03 -5.54 9.48
N LEU A 61 -21.42 -5.93 8.27
CA LEU A 61 -21.10 -5.25 7.02
C LEU A 61 -22.33 -4.47 6.53
N LYS A 62 -22.15 -3.19 6.24
CA LYS A 62 -23.16 -2.35 5.57
C LYS A 62 -22.63 -1.78 4.26
N ILE A 63 -23.51 -1.64 3.27
CA ILE A 63 -23.30 -0.84 2.04
C ILE A 63 -24.43 0.19 1.99
N GLY A 64 -24.10 1.48 2.14
CA GLY A 64 -25.08 2.49 2.52
C GLY A 64 -25.72 2.11 3.86
N ASP A 65 -27.04 2.24 3.92
CA ASP A 65 -27.81 1.93 5.16
C ASP A 65 -28.18 0.45 5.30
N LYS A 66 -27.85 -0.40 4.32
CA LYS A 66 -28.29 -1.79 4.28
C LYS A 66 -27.23 -2.73 4.80
N VAL A 67 -27.62 -3.59 5.78
CA VAL A 67 -26.80 -4.72 6.26
C VAL A 67 -26.71 -5.77 5.16
N MET A 68 -25.46 -6.27 4.90
CA MET A 68 -25.14 -7.14 3.78
C MET A 68 -24.77 -8.57 4.18
N ASN A 69 -24.67 -8.88 5.49
CA ASN A 69 -24.17 -10.17 5.95
C ASN A 69 -24.81 -11.38 5.22
N ASP A 70 -26.15 -11.40 5.15
CA ASP A 70 -26.94 -12.49 4.55
C ASP A 70 -27.45 -12.19 3.15
N VAL A 71 -26.94 -11.11 2.50
CA VAL A 71 -27.36 -10.73 1.14
C VAL A 71 -26.50 -11.46 0.12
N GLU A 72 -27.16 -12.16 -0.80
CA GLU A 72 -26.50 -12.86 -1.91
C GLU A 72 -25.63 -11.90 -2.77
N PRO A 73 -24.49 -12.37 -3.32
CA PRO A 73 -23.57 -11.53 -4.13
C PRO A 73 -24.25 -10.77 -5.27
N LYS A 74 -25.24 -11.40 -5.94
CA LYS A 74 -25.98 -10.81 -7.06
C LYS A 74 -26.83 -9.60 -6.67
N ASP A 75 -27.23 -9.50 -5.38
CA ASP A 75 -28.13 -8.49 -4.84
C ASP A 75 -27.41 -7.38 -4.03
N ARG A 76 -26.06 -7.45 -3.92
CA ARG A 76 -25.23 -6.45 -3.21
C ARG A 76 -24.96 -5.19 -4.03
N ASP A 77 -25.31 -5.15 -5.30
CA ASP A 77 -25.06 -4.03 -6.22
C ASP A 77 -23.59 -3.63 -6.32
N ILE A 78 -22.71 -4.64 -6.35
CA ILE A 78 -21.27 -4.52 -6.48
C ILE A 78 -20.79 -5.12 -7.80
N ALA A 79 -19.59 -4.74 -8.23
CA ALA A 79 -18.88 -5.41 -9.31
C ALA A 79 -17.47 -5.77 -8.87
N MET A 80 -17.01 -6.97 -9.23
CA MET A 80 -15.69 -7.47 -8.87
C MET A 80 -14.84 -7.76 -10.11
N VAL A 81 -13.60 -7.29 -10.09
CA VAL A 81 -12.54 -7.61 -11.05
C VAL A 81 -11.58 -8.57 -10.36
N PHE A 82 -11.41 -9.75 -10.93
CA PHE A 82 -10.57 -10.81 -10.40
C PHE A 82 -9.15 -10.74 -10.97
N GLN A 83 -8.19 -11.26 -10.27
CA GLN A 83 -6.78 -11.36 -10.65
C GLN A 83 -6.55 -11.99 -12.04
N ASN A 84 -7.33 -13.00 -12.39
CA ASN A 84 -7.28 -13.71 -13.69
C ASN A 84 -8.22 -13.12 -14.74
N TYR A 85 -8.81 -11.93 -14.48
CA TYR A 85 -9.79 -11.23 -15.32
C TYR A 85 -11.12 -11.97 -15.50
N ALA A 86 -11.16 -13.29 -15.36
CA ALA A 86 -12.32 -14.17 -15.50
C ALA A 86 -13.20 -13.87 -16.74
N LEU A 87 -12.55 -13.61 -17.90
CA LEU A 87 -13.26 -13.36 -19.15
C LEU A 87 -13.79 -14.67 -19.75
N TYR A 88 -14.95 -14.60 -20.38
CA TYR A 88 -15.53 -15.71 -21.12
C TYR A 88 -14.80 -15.88 -22.46
N PRO A 89 -14.00 -16.94 -22.68
CA PRO A 89 -13.07 -17.02 -23.80
C PRO A 89 -13.77 -17.19 -25.17
N HIS A 90 -14.98 -17.70 -25.18
CA HIS A 90 -15.79 -17.92 -26.38
C HIS A 90 -16.58 -16.68 -26.82
N MET A 91 -16.76 -15.70 -25.93
CA MET A 91 -17.47 -14.44 -26.17
C MET A 91 -16.55 -13.37 -26.74
N THR A 92 -17.11 -12.45 -27.52
CA THR A 92 -16.44 -11.22 -27.96
C THR A 92 -16.20 -10.26 -26.78
N VAL A 93 -15.43 -9.20 -26.97
CA VAL A 93 -15.29 -8.10 -26.00
C VAL A 93 -16.67 -7.51 -25.69
N TYR A 94 -17.46 -7.20 -26.73
CA TYR A 94 -18.83 -6.70 -26.58
C TYR A 94 -19.66 -7.65 -25.71
N ASP A 95 -19.68 -8.94 -26.02
CA ASP A 95 -20.50 -9.93 -25.31
C ASP A 95 -20.03 -10.13 -23.86
N ASN A 96 -18.72 -10.10 -23.61
CA ASN A 96 -18.18 -10.11 -22.25
C ASN A 96 -18.71 -8.93 -21.41
N MET A 97 -18.68 -7.72 -21.97
CA MET A 97 -19.17 -6.52 -21.30
C MET A 97 -20.70 -6.56 -21.13
N ALA A 98 -21.43 -6.97 -22.15
CA ALA A 98 -22.89 -7.02 -22.17
C ALA A 98 -23.50 -8.11 -21.29
N PHE A 99 -22.73 -9.16 -20.93
CA PHE A 99 -23.26 -10.38 -20.35
C PHE A 99 -24.11 -10.17 -19.09
N GLY A 100 -23.62 -9.37 -18.14
CA GLY A 100 -24.35 -9.09 -16.91
C GLY A 100 -25.67 -8.35 -17.12
N LEU A 101 -25.72 -7.46 -18.11
CA LEU A 101 -26.94 -6.72 -18.48
C LEU A 101 -27.94 -7.63 -19.21
N LYS A 102 -27.45 -8.53 -20.08
CA LYS A 102 -28.29 -9.55 -20.74
C LYS A 102 -28.98 -10.47 -19.72
N LEU A 103 -28.25 -10.92 -18.68
CA LEU A 103 -28.83 -11.74 -17.60
C LEU A 103 -29.91 -11.00 -16.82
N ARG A 104 -29.78 -9.70 -16.64
CA ARG A 104 -30.79 -8.83 -16.00
C ARG A 104 -31.92 -8.45 -16.93
N LYS A 105 -31.96 -8.98 -18.16
CA LYS A 105 -32.97 -8.72 -19.19
C LYS A 105 -33.12 -7.24 -19.54
N VAL A 106 -32.03 -6.46 -19.48
CA VAL A 106 -32.02 -5.04 -19.89
C VAL A 106 -32.29 -4.97 -21.40
N PRO A 107 -33.04 -3.96 -21.89
CA PRO A 107 -33.29 -3.74 -23.30
C PRO A 107 -32.03 -3.64 -24.15
N LYS A 108 -32.04 -4.18 -25.37
CA LYS A 108 -30.86 -4.27 -26.25
C LYS A 108 -30.23 -2.90 -26.57
N ASP A 109 -31.04 -1.89 -26.79
CA ASP A 109 -30.62 -0.51 -27.05
C ASP A 109 -29.88 0.11 -25.87
N GLN A 110 -30.33 -0.15 -24.65
CA GLN A 110 -29.67 0.29 -23.43
C GLN A 110 -28.36 -0.47 -23.20
N ILE A 111 -28.31 -1.78 -23.50
CA ILE A 111 -27.08 -2.57 -23.46
C ILE A 111 -26.05 -1.99 -24.43
N ASP A 112 -26.44 -1.75 -25.70
CA ASP A 112 -25.52 -1.23 -26.71
C ASP A 112 -24.96 0.13 -26.31
N LYS A 113 -25.83 1.03 -25.81
CA LYS A 113 -25.41 2.34 -25.30
C LYS A 113 -24.41 2.22 -24.16
N ALA A 114 -24.68 1.40 -23.13
CA ALA A 114 -23.80 1.23 -21.98
C ALA A 114 -22.46 0.60 -22.37
N VAL A 115 -22.46 -0.44 -23.24
CA VAL A 115 -21.24 -1.10 -23.70
C VAL A 115 -20.37 -0.14 -24.52
N ARG A 116 -20.94 0.63 -25.45
CA ARG A 116 -20.17 1.58 -26.26
C ARG A 116 -19.60 2.73 -25.42
N GLU A 117 -20.38 3.21 -24.45
CA GLU A 117 -19.90 4.24 -23.52
C GLU A 117 -18.72 3.73 -22.69
N ALA A 118 -18.82 2.54 -22.09
CA ALA A 118 -17.73 1.93 -21.35
C ALA A 118 -16.52 1.61 -22.27
N ALA A 119 -16.76 1.15 -23.49
CA ALA A 119 -15.71 0.90 -24.48
C ALA A 119 -14.94 2.18 -24.84
N ARG A 120 -15.65 3.31 -24.98
CA ARG A 120 -15.04 4.63 -25.21
C ARG A 120 -14.18 5.09 -24.03
N ILE A 121 -14.67 4.88 -22.80
CA ILE A 121 -13.93 5.23 -21.57
C ILE A 121 -12.61 4.43 -21.50
N LEU A 122 -12.63 3.17 -21.95
CA LEU A 122 -11.55 2.21 -21.81
C LEU A 122 -10.70 2.06 -23.08
N ASP A 123 -10.97 2.86 -24.13
CA ASP A 123 -10.30 2.74 -25.43
C ASP A 123 -10.37 1.31 -26.02
N LEU A 124 -11.58 0.75 -26.02
CA LEU A 124 -11.88 -0.61 -26.53
C LEU A 124 -12.77 -0.62 -27.75
N GLU A 125 -13.20 0.52 -28.28
CA GLU A 125 -14.20 0.62 -29.37
C GLU A 125 -13.81 -0.21 -30.59
N LYS A 126 -12.53 -0.18 -30.98
CA LYS A 126 -12.00 -0.92 -32.14
C LYS A 126 -11.79 -2.42 -31.87
N LEU A 127 -12.04 -2.86 -30.65
CA LEU A 127 -11.78 -4.23 -30.20
C LEU A 127 -13.05 -4.99 -29.85
N LEU A 128 -14.24 -4.38 -29.96
CA LEU A 128 -15.52 -4.93 -29.51
C LEU A 128 -15.83 -6.31 -30.12
N ASP A 129 -15.45 -6.54 -31.38
CA ASP A 129 -15.71 -7.80 -32.08
C ASP A 129 -14.62 -8.86 -31.87
N ARG A 130 -13.52 -8.52 -31.17
CA ARG A 130 -12.44 -9.48 -30.89
C ARG A 130 -12.78 -10.40 -29.72
N LYS A 131 -12.15 -11.58 -29.71
CA LYS A 131 -12.21 -12.52 -28.57
C LYS A 131 -11.00 -12.34 -27.66
N PRO A 132 -11.08 -12.74 -26.37
CA PRO A 132 -9.99 -12.57 -25.39
C PRO A 132 -8.62 -13.10 -25.84
N LYS A 133 -8.58 -14.19 -26.63
CA LYS A 133 -7.32 -14.75 -27.15
C LYS A 133 -6.55 -13.81 -28.09
N ALA A 134 -7.24 -12.85 -28.71
CA ALA A 134 -6.66 -11.88 -29.65
C ALA A 134 -6.32 -10.55 -28.97
N LEU A 135 -6.28 -10.51 -27.63
CA LEU A 135 -6.03 -9.31 -26.83
C LEU A 135 -4.72 -9.42 -26.04
N SER A 136 -4.04 -8.28 -25.85
CA SER A 136 -2.94 -8.18 -24.89
C SER A 136 -3.44 -8.30 -23.44
N GLY A 137 -2.51 -8.48 -22.48
CA GLY A 137 -2.84 -8.53 -21.04
C GLY A 137 -3.63 -7.31 -20.59
N GLY A 138 -3.15 -6.10 -20.88
CA GLY A 138 -3.85 -4.86 -20.52
C GLY A 138 -5.19 -4.66 -21.24
N GLN A 139 -5.32 -5.14 -22.48
CA GLN A 139 -6.62 -5.12 -23.16
C GLN A 139 -7.61 -6.05 -22.47
N ARG A 140 -7.20 -7.27 -22.09
CA ARG A 140 -8.06 -8.20 -21.32
C ARG A 140 -8.50 -7.58 -19.99
N GLN A 141 -7.58 -6.92 -19.29
CA GLN A 141 -7.91 -6.24 -18.05
C GLN A 141 -8.92 -5.10 -18.27
N ARG A 142 -8.73 -4.25 -19.28
CA ARG A 142 -9.70 -3.20 -19.63
C ARG A 142 -11.07 -3.79 -19.95
N VAL A 143 -11.14 -4.94 -20.61
CA VAL A 143 -12.42 -5.65 -20.84
C VAL A 143 -13.06 -6.10 -19.53
N ALA A 144 -12.29 -6.63 -18.58
CA ALA A 144 -12.80 -7.02 -17.26
C ALA A 144 -13.34 -5.80 -16.48
N MET A 145 -12.64 -4.67 -16.56
CA MET A 145 -13.13 -3.40 -15.99
C MET A 145 -14.40 -2.92 -16.69
N GLY A 146 -14.45 -3.01 -18.03
CA GLY A 146 -15.64 -2.67 -18.82
C GLY A 146 -16.86 -3.47 -18.41
N ARG A 147 -16.68 -4.78 -18.19
CA ARG A 147 -17.72 -5.67 -17.66
C ARG A 147 -18.25 -5.23 -16.30
N ALA A 148 -17.38 -4.65 -15.47
CA ALA A 148 -17.77 -4.09 -14.18
C ALA A 148 -18.49 -2.74 -14.34
N ILE A 149 -17.96 -1.83 -15.15
CA ILE A 149 -18.46 -0.45 -15.36
C ILE A 149 -19.87 -0.43 -15.97
N VAL A 150 -20.16 -1.27 -16.98
CA VAL A 150 -21.47 -1.30 -17.64
C VAL A 150 -22.64 -1.59 -16.69
N ARG A 151 -22.37 -2.19 -15.54
CA ARG A 151 -23.37 -2.48 -14.50
C ARG A 151 -23.71 -1.27 -13.63
N ASN A 152 -22.89 -0.22 -13.70
CA ASN A 152 -22.98 0.98 -12.86
C ASN A 152 -23.15 0.62 -11.36
N PRO A 153 -22.25 -0.18 -10.78
CA PRO A 153 -22.41 -0.68 -9.42
C PRO A 153 -22.17 0.43 -8.40
N LYS A 154 -22.67 0.24 -7.18
CA LYS A 154 -22.42 1.16 -6.08
C LYS A 154 -20.96 1.12 -5.62
N VAL A 155 -20.33 -0.06 -5.65
CA VAL A 155 -18.95 -0.30 -5.21
C VAL A 155 -18.21 -1.20 -6.20
N PHE A 156 -16.98 -0.84 -6.51
CA PHE A 156 -16.06 -1.66 -7.28
C PHE A 156 -15.09 -2.39 -6.35
N LEU A 157 -14.94 -3.68 -6.53
CA LEU A 157 -13.98 -4.52 -5.83
C LEU A 157 -12.94 -5.03 -6.82
N MET A 158 -11.65 -4.89 -6.49
CA MET A 158 -10.55 -5.30 -7.36
C MET A 158 -9.55 -6.16 -6.59
N ASP A 159 -9.44 -7.45 -6.94
CA ASP A 159 -8.54 -8.40 -6.31
C ASP A 159 -7.28 -8.56 -7.16
N GLU A 160 -6.19 -7.89 -6.79
CA GLU A 160 -4.88 -7.87 -7.45
C GLU A 160 -4.95 -7.72 -8.99
N PRO A 161 -5.66 -6.74 -9.54
CA PRO A 161 -5.96 -6.70 -10.97
C PRO A 161 -4.73 -6.47 -11.87
N LEU A 162 -3.60 -5.97 -11.33
CA LEU A 162 -2.39 -5.65 -12.09
C LEU A 162 -1.27 -6.71 -11.94
N SER A 163 -1.42 -7.69 -11.07
CA SER A 163 -0.36 -8.65 -10.71
C SER A 163 0.20 -9.45 -11.91
N ASN A 164 -0.64 -9.73 -12.91
CA ASN A 164 -0.28 -10.52 -14.09
C ASN A 164 0.24 -9.67 -15.27
N LEU A 165 0.57 -8.39 -15.05
CA LEU A 165 1.07 -7.49 -16.08
C LEU A 165 2.58 -7.25 -15.94
N ASP A 166 3.25 -7.02 -17.08
CA ASP A 166 4.63 -6.53 -17.09
C ASP A 166 4.74 -5.10 -16.50
N ALA A 167 5.94 -4.71 -16.08
CA ALA A 167 6.19 -3.45 -15.39
C ALA A 167 5.69 -2.21 -16.18
N LYS A 168 5.96 -2.16 -17.50
CA LYS A 168 5.57 -1.03 -18.34
C LYS A 168 4.04 -0.92 -18.43
N LEU A 169 3.38 -2.04 -18.65
CA LEU A 169 1.92 -2.08 -18.77
C LEU A 169 1.25 -1.80 -17.43
N ARG A 170 1.84 -2.23 -16.30
CA ARG A 170 1.37 -1.94 -14.95
C ARG A 170 1.34 -0.43 -14.68
N VAL A 171 2.40 0.31 -15.06
CA VAL A 171 2.43 1.79 -14.96
C VAL A 171 1.30 2.43 -15.75
N GLN A 172 1.10 2.01 -17.01
CA GLN A 172 0.03 2.54 -17.85
C GLN A 172 -1.35 2.26 -17.24
N MET A 173 -1.57 1.05 -16.75
CA MET A 173 -2.86 0.67 -16.18
C MET A 173 -3.17 1.36 -14.86
N ARG A 174 -2.17 1.66 -14.02
CA ARG A 174 -2.38 2.52 -12.83
C ARG A 174 -2.92 3.88 -13.22
N ILE A 175 -2.32 4.52 -14.23
CA ILE A 175 -2.78 5.82 -14.73
C ILE A 175 -4.24 5.72 -15.23
N GLU A 176 -4.57 4.67 -15.97
CA GLU A 176 -5.93 4.46 -16.48
C GLU A 176 -6.95 4.23 -15.35
N ILE A 177 -6.61 3.42 -14.35
CA ILE A 177 -7.48 3.19 -13.18
C ILE A 177 -7.73 4.50 -12.42
N SER A 178 -6.70 5.32 -12.21
CA SER A 178 -6.84 6.63 -11.58
C SER A 178 -7.79 7.56 -12.36
N LYS A 179 -7.62 7.63 -13.68
CA LYS A 179 -8.53 8.42 -14.56
C LYS A 179 -9.97 7.91 -14.50
N ILE A 180 -10.15 6.58 -14.49
CA ILE A 180 -11.47 5.95 -14.41
C ILE A 180 -12.14 6.30 -13.07
N HIS A 181 -11.40 6.18 -11.95
CA HIS A 181 -11.92 6.58 -10.64
C HIS A 181 -12.39 8.04 -10.63
N GLN A 182 -11.56 8.98 -11.11
CA GLN A 182 -11.90 10.39 -11.20
C GLN A 182 -13.14 10.65 -12.08
N ARG A 183 -13.27 9.92 -13.18
CA ARG A 183 -14.39 10.08 -14.12
C ARG A 183 -15.70 9.51 -13.59
N LEU A 184 -15.63 8.34 -12.96
CA LEU A 184 -16.82 7.64 -12.45
C LEU A 184 -17.26 8.17 -11.09
N GLY A 185 -16.35 8.73 -10.28
CA GLY A 185 -16.59 9.09 -8.89
C GLY A 185 -17.09 7.89 -8.08
N ALA A 186 -16.52 6.71 -8.30
CA ALA A 186 -16.99 5.46 -7.72
C ALA A 186 -16.24 5.11 -6.45
N THR A 187 -16.90 4.47 -5.48
CA THR A 187 -16.21 3.86 -4.33
C THR A 187 -15.50 2.60 -4.80
N ILE A 188 -14.20 2.53 -4.56
CA ILE A 188 -13.33 1.42 -5.00
C ILE A 188 -12.64 0.81 -3.79
N ILE A 189 -12.66 -0.52 -3.68
CA ILE A 189 -11.82 -1.28 -2.76
C ILE A 189 -10.89 -2.14 -3.60
N TYR A 190 -9.59 -1.95 -3.40
CA TYR A 190 -8.54 -2.53 -4.21
C TYR A 190 -7.56 -3.31 -3.34
N VAL A 191 -7.30 -4.54 -3.68
CA VAL A 191 -6.30 -5.38 -3.01
C VAL A 191 -5.04 -5.42 -3.85
N THR A 192 -3.90 -5.22 -3.22
CA THR A 192 -2.57 -5.39 -3.83
C THR A 192 -1.53 -5.81 -2.80
N HIS A 193 -0.43 -6.38 -3.28
CA HIS A 193 0.81 -6.53 -2.53
C HIS A 193 1.90 -5.53 -2.99
N ASP A 194 1.62 -4.73 -4.02
CA ASP A 194 2.53 -3.73 -4.58
C ASP A 194 2.32 -2.38 -3.86
N GLN A 195 3.36 -1.93 -3.14
CA GLN A 195 3.33 -0.67 -2.40
C GLN A 195 3.22 0.55 -3.33
N THR A 196 3.81 0.48 -4.54
CA THR A 196 3.73 1.57 -5.51
C THR A 196 2.30 1.76 -6.00
N GLU A 197 1.56 0.66 -6.21
CA GLU A 197 0.13 0.74 -6.52
C GLU A 197 -0.63 1.39 -5.36
N ALA A 198 -0.37 0.96 -4.13
CA ALA A 198 -1.02 1.49 -2.94
C ALA A 198 -0.77 2.99 -2.77
N MET A 199 0.48 3.42 -2.87
CA MET A 199 0.89 4.82 -2.71
C MET A 199 0.37 5.74 -3.81
N THR A 200 0.13 5.23 -5.03
CA THR A 200 -0.24 6.06 -6.18
C THR A 200 -1.74 6.11 -6.47
N LEU A 201 -2.51 5.11 -6.08
CA LEU A 201 -3.94 5.00 -6.40
C LEU A 201 -4.85 5.33 -5.23
N GLY A 202 -4.44 4.96 -4.00
CA GLY A 202 -5.31 5.06 -2.82
C GLY A 202 -5.52 6.50 -2.34
N THR A 203 -6.74 6.83 -1.97
CA THR A 203 -7.03 7.98 -1.11
C THR A 203 -6.67 7.67 0.33
N ARG A 204 -6.96 6.43 0.77
CA ARG A 204 -6.51 5.83 2.02
C ARG A 204 -6.03 4.40 1.78
N ILE A 205 -5.11 3.95 2.62
CA ILE A 205 -4.54 2.61 2.59
C ILE A 205 -4.80 1.95 3.95
N VAL A 206 -5.22 0.70 3.92
CA VAL A 206 -5.34 -0.19 5.07
C VAL A 206 -4.17 -1.15 5.04
N VAL A 207 -3.24 -1.00 5.97
CA VAL A 207 -2.10 -1.92 6.12
C VAL A 207 -2.52 -3.06 7.03
N MET A 208 -2.40 -4.30 6.55
CA MET A 208 -2.82 -5.50 7.26
C MET A 208 -1.64 -6.44 7.52
N LYS A 209 -1.64 -7.07 8.71
CA LYS A 209 -0.72 -8.15 9.11
C LYS A 209 -1.47 -9.19 9.92
N ASP A 210 -1.34 -10.47 9.57
CA ASP A 210 -1.87 -11.61 10.35
C ASP A 210 -3.36 -11.50 10.72
N GLY A 211 -4.16 -11.00 9.78
CA GLY A 211 -5.60 -10.79 9.94
C GLY A 211 -6.00 -9.51 10.66
N VAL A 212 -5.05 -8.70 11.11
CA VAL A 212 -5.27 -7.48 11.90
C VAL A 212 -4.91 -6.24 11.10
N VAL A 213 -5.72 -5.18 11.22
CA VAL A 213 -5.40 -3.86 10.68
C VAL A 213 -4.31 -3.22 11.54
N GLN A 214 -3.20 -2.87 10.93
CA GLN A 214 -2.07 -2.23 11.59
C GLN A 214 -2.18 -0.70 11.62
N GLN A 215 -2.61 -0.12 10.51
CA GLN A 215 -2.87 1.32 10.38
C GLN A 215 -3.76 1.58 9.18
N VAL A 216 -4.61 2.60 9.28
CA VAL A 216 -5.42 3.13 8.18
C VAL A 216 -5.14 4.61 8.07
N ASP A 217 -4.59 5.05 6.95
CA ASP A 217 -4.28 6.47 6.75
C ASP A 217 -4.08 6.79 5.26
N THR A 218 -3.84 8.08 4.96
CA THR A 218 -3.38 8.52 3.64
C THR A 218 -2.01 7.92 3.30
N PRO A 219 -1.68 7.74 2.03
CA PRO A 219 -0.35 7.25 1.62
C PRO A 219 0.79 8.03 2.27
N GLN A 220 0.69 9.36 2.27
CA GLN A 220 1.71 10.24 2.84
C GLN A 220 1.90 10.04 4.36
N ASN A 221 0.80 9.93 5.11
CA ASN A 221 0.88 9.71 6.56
C ASN A 221 1.46 8.34 6.91
N LEU A 222 1.07 7.27 6.19
CA LEU A 222 1.65 5.94 6.40
C LEU A 222 3.17 5.92 6.20
N TYR A 223 3.66 6.71 5.25
CA TYR A 223 5.08 6.85 4.98
C TYR A 223 5.81 7.71 6.02
N GLN A 224 5.26 8.89 6.34
CA GLN A 224 5.89 9.89 7.21
C GLN A 224 5.63 9.66 8.70
N LYS A 225 4.50 9.03 9.05
CA LYS A 225 4.04 8.83 10.42
C LYS A 225 3.56 7.39 10.64
N PRO A 226 4.42 6.39 10.44
CA PRO A 226 4.06 5.00 10.70
C PRO A 226 3.72 4.83 12.18
N GLY A 227 2.64 4.07 12.47
CA GLY A 227 2.17 3.85 13.84
C GLY A 227 2.93 2.75 14.60
N ASN A 228 3.68 1.91 13.89
CA ASN A 228 4.48 0.86 14.49
C ASN A 228 5.64 0.42 13.55
N LEU A 229 6.54 -0.40 14.08
CA LEU A 229 7.70 -0.94 13.36
C LEU A 229 7.30 -1.67 12.08
N PHE A 230 6.22 -2.44 12.13
CA PHE A 230 5.77 -3.19 10.95
C PHE A 230 5.39 -2.24 9.81
N VAL A 231 4.56 -1.22 10.07
CA VAL A 231 4.16 -0.24 9.03
C VAL A 231 5.37 0.51 8.51
N ALA A 232 6.29 0.93 9.39
CA ALA A 232 7.51 1.64 9.03
C ALA A 232 8.41 0.83 8.08
N GLY A 233 8.60 -0.46 8.37
CA GLY A 233 9.41 -1.36 7.55
C GLY A 233 8.68 -1.85 6.30
N PHE A 234 7.35 -1.98 6.38
CA PHE A 234 6.56 -2.44 5.24
C PHE A 234 6.36 -1.33 4.20
N MET A 235 6.21 -0.06 4.61
CA MET A 235 5.97 1.07 3.70
C MET A 235 7.26 1.75 3.30
N GLY A 236 7.67 1.56 2.04
CA GLY A 236 8.88 2.13 1.45
C GLY A 236 9.73 1.08 0.71
N SER A 237 10.40 1.52 -0.35
CA SER A 237 11.33 0.69 -1.14
C SER A 237 12.54 1.55 -1.54
N PRO A 238 13.72 1.28 -0.97
CA PRO A 238 14.01 0.27 0.05
C PRO A 238 13.29 0.50 1.38
N GLN A 239 13.28 -0.53 2.24
CA GLN A 239 12.68 -0.45 3.58
C GLN A 239 13.45 0.54 4.49
N MET A 240 12.76 1.05 5.53
CA MET A 240 13.39 1.82 6.60
C MET A 240 14.49 0.98 7.29
N ASN A 241 15.62 1.62 7.60
CA ASN A 241 16.66 1.01 8.42
C ASN A 241 16.27 1.09 9.89
N PHE A 242 16.52 0.03 10.64
CA PHE A 242 16.25 -0.05 12.06
C PHE A 242 17.55 -0.34 12.83
N LEU A 243 17.84 0.49 13.84
CA LEU A 243 19.05 0.42 14.66
C LEU A 243 18.66 0.48 16.14
N ASP A 244 19.27 -0.37 16.95
CA ASP A 244 19.15 -0.23 18.40
C ASP A 244 19.90 1.03 18.86
N ALA A 245 19.21 1.90 19.60
CA ALA A 245 19.75 3.14 20.11
C ALA A 245 19.46 3.30 21.61
N VAL A 246 20.49 3.59 22.41
CA VAL A 246 20.32 3.93 23.82
C VAL A 246 20.10 5.42 23.96
N ILE A 247 18.98 5.82 24.57
CA ILE A 247 18.67 7.22 24.81
C ILE A 247 19.41 7.69 26.08
N SER A 248 20.21 8.73 25.97
CA SER A 248 20.98 9.29 27.10
C SER A 248 20.95 10.82 27.09
N GLU A 249 21.29 11.42 28.23
CA GLU A 249 21.34 12.87 28.38
C GLU A 249 22.81 13.32 28.41
N LYS A 250 23.15 14.32 27.60
CA LYS A 250 24.48 14.91 27.54
C LYS A 250 24.38 16.45 27.41
N GLY A 251 24.92 17.18 28.37
CA GLY A 251 24.89 18.63 28.33
C GLY A 251 23.48 19.26 28.30
N GLY A 252 22.49 18.59 28.88
CA GLY A 252 21.08 19.05 28.88
C GLY A 252 20.29 18.68 27.63
N ASN A 253 20.90 18.06 26.62
CA ASN A 253 20.25 17.57 25.40
C ASN A 253 20.16 16.05 25.40
N LEU A 254 19.12 15.49 24.77
CA LEU A 254 19.05 14.05 24.55
C LEU A 254 19.85 13.66 23.31
N ILE A 255 20.54 12.54 23.43
CA ILE A 255 21.26 11.88 22.34
C ILE A 255 20.79 10.43 22.21
N ALA A 256 20.78 9.91 20.97
CA ALA A 256 20.62 8.51 20.65
C ALA A 256 21.98 7.91 20.39
N LYS A 257 22.39 6.96 21.22
CA LYS A 257 23.69 6.30 21.10
C LYS A 257 23.53 4.98 20.34
N VAL A 258 24.12 4.91 19.14
CA VAL A 258 24.16 3.70 18.28
C VAL A 258 25.61 3.20 18.25
N GLY A 259 25.92 2.16 19.02
CA GLY A 259 27.31 1.74 19.26
C GLY A 259 28.12 2.89 19.85
N ASP A 260 29.20 3.28 19.16
CA ASP A 260 30.07 4.40 19.56
C ASP A 260 29.63 5.77 19.01
N HIS A 261 28.55 5.81 18.19
CA HIS A 261 28.06 7.04 17.59
C HIS A 261 27.01 7.72 18.46
N GLU A 262 27.18 9.02 18.67
CA GLU A 262 26.25 9.87 19.41
C GLU A 262 25.49 10.77 18.43
N LEU A 263 24.17 10.56 18.33
CA LEU A 263 23.29 11.29 17.43
C LEU A 263 22.44 12.28 18.21
N ALA A 264 22.54 13.57 17.87
CA ALA A 264 21.74 14.61 18.49
C ALA A 264 20.24 14.43 18.17
N ILE A 265 19.40 14.38 19.18
CA ILE A 265 17.94 14.21 19.00
C ILE A 265 17.31 15.59 18.89
N PRO A 266 16.49 15.88 17.84
CA PRO A 266 15.75 17.13 17.73
C PRO A 266 14.84 17.40 18.93
N ALA A 267 14.68 18.66 19.30
CA ALA A 267 14.01 19.06 20.55
C ALA A 267 12.58 18.51 20.69
N ALA A 268 11.80 18.47 19.59
CA ALA A 268 10.44 17.94 19.60
C ALA A 268 10.41 16.46 19.95
N LYS A 269 11.32 15.66 19.36
CA LYS A 269 11.44 14.21 19.59
C LYS A 269 12.05 13.94 20.98
N ALA A 270 13.01 14.74 21.41
CA ALA A 270 13.60 14.65 22.73
C ALA A 270 12.55 14.83 23.83
N LYS A 271 11.60 15.77 23.65
CA LYS A 271 10.48 15.93 24.56
C LYS A 271 9.63 14.67 24.67
N ALA A 272 9.21 14.09 23.54
CA ALA A 272 8.38 12.88 23.53
C ALA A 272 9.09 11.70 24.20
N LEU A 273 10.39 11.49 23.93
CA LEU A 273 11.21 10.45 24.55
C LEU A 273 11.37 10.66 26.07
N LYS A 274 11.53 11.91 26.52
CA LYS A 274 11.64 12.25 27.94
C LYS A 274 10.32 12.04 28.68
N ASP A 275 9.23 12.57 28.11
CA ASP A 275 7.88 12.46 28.69
C ASP A 275 7.43 10.98 28.75
N GLY A 276 7.82 10.15 27.77
CA GLY A 276 7.59 8.71 27.74
C GLY A 276 8.50 7.88 28.65
N GLY A 277 9.48 8.49 29.33
CA GLY A 277 10.39 7.80 30.26
C GLY A 277 11.39 6.86 29.56
N TYR A 278 11.86 7.22 28.37
CA TYR A 278 12.81 6.41 27.60
C TYR A 278 14.29 6.75 27.86
N VAL A 279 14.58 7.76 28.67
CA VAL A 279 15.97 8.08 29.07
C VAL A 279 16.60 6.91 29.80
N GLY A 280 17.76 6.45 29.35
CA GLY A 280 18.46 5.25 29.85
C GLY A 280 17.99 3.93 29.23
N LYS A 281 16.95 3.94 28.39
CA LYS A 281 16.44 2.73 27.74
C LYS A 281 16.95 2.59 26.31
N THR A 282 16.94 1.34 25.82
CA THR A 282 17.15 1.03 24.40
C THR A 282 15.83 1.14 23.67
N VAL A 283 15.81 1.88 22.57
CA VAL A 283 14.71 2.01 21.63
C VAL A 283 15.16 1.61 20.24
N VAL A 284 14.24 1.44 19.30
CA VAL A 284 14.56 1.25 17.88
C VAL A 284 14.52 2.60 17.18
N LEU A 285 15.68 3.01 16.64
CA LEU A 285 15.82 4.18 15.77
C LEU A 285 15.53 3.73 14.33
N GLY A 286 14.51 4.32 13.71
CA GLY A 286 14.20 4.17 12.30
C GLY A 286 14.74 5.34 11.49
N ILE A 287 15.43 5.05 10.38
CA ILE A 287 15.89 6.07 9.43
C ILE A 287 15.69 5.56 8.00
N ARG A 288 15.07 6.36 7.15
CA ARG A 288 14.84 5.97 5.77
C ARG A 288 16.11 6.05 4.93
N PRO A 289 16.26 5.23 3.88
CA PRO A 289 17.44 5.24 3.03
C PRO A 289 17.76 6.61 2.42
N GLU A 290 16.76 7.39 2.05
CA GLU A 290 16.90 8.74 1.50
C GLU A 290 17.28 9.82 2.52
N ASP A 291 17.15 9.53 3.81
CA ASP A 291 17.49 10.43 4.90
C ASP A 291 18.89 10.15 5.48
N ILE A 292 19.68 9.35 4.75
CA ILE A 292 21.10 9.08 4.99
C ILE A 292 21.91 9.78 3.90
N HIS A 293 22.73 10.76 4.30
CA HIS A 293 23.42 11.63 3.36
C HIS A 293 24.94 11.44 3.41
N ASP A 294 25.57 11.33 2.24
CA ASP A 294 27.03 11.28 2.04
C ASP A 294 27.61 12.60 1.52
N SER A 295 26.76 13.60 1.27
CA SER A 295 27.21 14.91 0.78
C SER A 295 27.94 15.71 1.85
N GLN A 296 29.09 16.29 1.50
CA GLN A 296 29.93 17.08 2.40
C GLN A 296 29.14 18.23 3.03
N MET A 297 28.32 18.91 2.25
CA MET A 297 27.51 20.04 2.71
C MET A 297 26.53 19.63 3.83
N PHE A 298 25.87 18.47 3.70
CA PHE A 298 24.97 17.98 4.73
C PHE A 298 25.73 17.52 5.98
N ILE A 299 26.83 16.82 5.79
CA ILE A 299 27.68 16.32 6.89
C ILE A 299 28.20 17.49 7.74
N GLU A 300 28.67 18.57 7.12
CA GLU A 300 29.17 19.76 7.83
C GLU A 300 28.07 20.55 8.54
N ALA A 301 26.84 20.52 8.01
CA ALA A 301 25.68 21.16 8.63
C ALA A 301 25.02 20.31 9.73
N SER A 302 25.34 19.01 9.81
CA SER A 302 24.74 18.10 10.78
C SER A 302 25.18 18.43 12.21
N PRO A 303 24.25 18.47 13.19
CA PRO A 303 24.59 18.66 14.59
C PRO A 303 25.29 17.45 15.21
N SER A 304 25.25 16.29 14.56
CA SER A 304 25.92 15.07 14.99
C SER A 304 27.27 14.91 14.29
N ALA A 305 28.23 14.28 14.95
CA ALA A 305 29.48 13.92 14.30
C ALA A 305 29.20 12.93 13.14
N PRO A 306 29.94 13.05 12.01
CA PRO A 306 29.77 12.14 10.92
C PRO A 306 30.15 10.71 11.32
N MET A 307 29.39 9.75 10.81
CA MET A 307 29.69 8.33 10.91
C MET A 307 30.58 7.89 9.75
N THR A 308 31.33 6.82 9.96
CA THR A 308 32.18 6.22 8.93
C THR A 308 31.89 4.72 8.85
N SER A 309 31.88 4.19 7.65
CA SER A 309 31.79 2.75 7.39
C SER A 309 32.50 2.40 6.08
N VAL A 310 32.45 1.14 5.68
CA VAL A 310 32.98 0.66 4.39
C VAL A 310 31.79 0.18 3.55
N VAL A 311 31.70 0.67 2.32
CA VAL A 311 30.65 0.26 1.37
C VAL A 311 30.84 -1.21 1.00
N LYS A 312 29.87 -2.06 1.35
CA LYS A 312 29.87 -3.49 1.02
C LYS A 312 29.33 -3.76 -0.38
N VAL A 313 28.27 -3.06 -0.75
CA VAL A 313 27.62 -3.19 -2.07
C VAL A 313 27.26 -1.80 -2.59
N TYR A 314 27.45 -1.62 -3.89
CA TYR A 314 27.07 -0.42 -4.64
C TYR A 314 26.14 -0.85 -5.77
N GLU A 315 24.91 -0.30 -5.80
CA GLU A 315 23.92 -0.55 -6.85
C GLU A 315 23.54 0.75 -7.54
N LEU A 316 23.85 0.87 -8.83
CA LEU A 316 23.44 2.01 -9.68
C LEU A 316 22.12 1.68 -10.39
N LEU A 317 21.06 2.40 -10.05
CA LEU A 317 19.75 2.26 -10.66
C LEU A 317 19.40 3.41 -11.63
N GLY A 318 20.41 4.02 -12.23
CA GLY A 318 20.28 5.12 -13.17
C GLY A 318 20.15 6.48 -12.48
N ALA A 319 18.97 6.82 -11.99
CA ALA A 319 18.69 8.11 -11.33
C ALA A 319 19.09 8.15 -9.84
N GLU A 320 19.43 7.03 -9.26
CA GLU A 320 19.75 6.87 -7.83
C GLU A 320 20.76 5.75 -7.63
N VAL A 321 21.47 5.80 -6.50
CA VAL A 321 22.43 4.79 -6.07
C VAL A 321 22.02 4.28 -4.69
N PHE A 322 22.04 2.96 -4.51
CA PHE A 322 21.95 2.36 -3.19
C PHE A 322 23.34 1.91 -2.72
N LEU A 323 23.69 2.36 -1.53
CA LEU A 323 24.90 1.95 -0.83
C LEU A 323 24.52 1.08 0.37
N TYR A 324 25.12 -0.10 0.47
CA TYR A 324 24.93 -1.02 1.59
C TYR A 324 26.20 -1.07 2.41
N PHE A 325 26.09 -0.79 3.70
CA PHE A 325 27.21 -0.81 4.65
C PHE A 325 26.72 -1.14 6.06
N ASP A 326 27.61 -1.39 7.01
CA ASP A 326 27.22 -1.70 8.38
C ASP A 326 27.36 -0.49 9.30
N VAL A 327 26.42 -0.38 10.24
CA VAL A 327 26.48 0.52 11.38
C VAL A 327 26.26 -0.33 12.64
N ASN A 328 27.27 -0.41 13.50
CA ASN A 328 27.23 -1.21 14.73
C ASN A 328 26.73 -2.66 14.51
N GLY A 329 27.22 -3.33 13.45
CA GLY A 329 26.86 -4.72 13.12
C GLY A 329 25.51 -4.90 12.42
N THR A 330 24.74 -3.82 12.22
CA THR A 330 23.47 -3.83 11.48
C THR A 330 23.69 -3.33 10.05
N GLN A 331 23.23 -4.07 9.07
CA GLN A 331 23.27 -3.62 7.68
C GLN A 331 22.33 -2.45 7.47
N VAL A 332 22.85 -1.37 6.88
CA VAL A 332 22.13 -0.14 6.54
C VAL A 332 22.17 0.07 5.04
N THR A 333 21.05 0.53 4.49
CA THR A 333 20.92 0.94 3.09
C THR A 333 20.76 2.45 3.04
N ALA A 334 21.64 3.14 2.30
CA ALA A 334 21.48 4.55 1.97
C ALA A 334 21.12 4.72 0.51
N ARG A 335 20.22 5.66 0.23
CA ARG A 335 19.86 6.10 -1.12
C ARG A 335 20.49 7.46 -1.38
N VAL A 336 21.49 7.48 -2.25
CA VAL A 336 22.30 8.67 -2.50
C VAL A 336 22.24 9.12 -3.96
N ASP A 337 22.71 10.34 -4.22
CA ASP A 337 22.81 10.89 -5.58
C ASP A 337 23.77 10.05 -6.45
N PRO A 338 23.46 9.82 -7.74
CA PRO A 338 24.37 9.10 -8.66
C PRO A 338 25.76 9.72 -8.83
N ARG A 339 25.94 10.96 -8.42
CA ARG A 339 27.24 11.65 -8.41
C ARG A 339 28.15 11.25 -7.25
N THR A 340 27.66 10.37 -6.35
CA THR A 340 28.52 9.82 -5.28
C THR A 340 29.78 9.20 -5.88
N THR A 341 30.92 9.46 -5.24
CA THR A 341 32.21 8.86 -5.64
C THR A 341 32.46 7.52 -4.97
N ALA A 342 31.65 7.18 -3.94
CA ALA A 342 31.79 5.94 -3.17
C ALA A 342 31.54 4.69 -4.04
N LYS A 343 32.41 3.69 -3.94
CA LYS A 343 32.29 2.40 -4.60
C LYS A 343 32.45 1.28 -3.58
N THR A 344 32.15 0.05 -3.99
CA THR A 344 32.36 -1.14 -3.15
C THR A 344 33.80 -1.22 -2.66
N GLY A 345 33.98 -1.33 -1.35
CA GLY A 345 35.27 -1.36 -0.68
C GLY A 345 35.79 0.00 -0.22
N ASP A 346 35.19 1.10 -0.68
CA ASP A 346 35.63 2.43 -0.26
C ASP A 346 35.10 2.80 1.15
N PRO A 347 35.90 3.57 1.93
CA PRO A 347 35.39 4.20 3.13
C PRO A 347 34.40 5.30 2.77
N ILE A 348 33.26 5.33 3.46
CA ILE A 348 32.23 6.34 3.32
C ILE A 348 32.07 7.12 4.62
N LYS A 349 31.93 8.45 4.50
CA LYS A 349 31.43 9.32 5.58
C LYS A 349 29.99 9.68 5.29
N PHE A 350 29.14 9.64 6.29
CA PHE A 350 27.73 9.94 6.15
C PHE A 350 27.13 10.49 7.44
N ALA A 351 25.96 11.09 7.33
CA ALA A 351 25.16 11.55 8.48
C ALA A 351 23.69 11.20 8.28
N PHE A 352 22.98 10.98 9.38
CA PHE A 352 21.53 10.80 9.40
C PHE A 352 20.82 12.14 9.53
N ASP A 353 19.77 12.36 8.76
CA ASP A 353 18.83 13.46 8.99
C ASP A 353 17.94 13.10 10.20
N MET A 354 18.36 13.51 11.38
CA MET A 354 17.65 13.22 12.64
C MET A 354 16.29 13.89 12.74
N GLU A 355 16.02 14.94 11.96
CA GLU A 355 14.68 15.54 11.85
C GLU A 355 13.67 14.58 11.20
N LYS A 356 14.16 13.66 10.37
CA LYS A 356 13.39 12.62 9.69
C LYS A 356 13.43 11.26 10.38
N SER A 357 14.14 11.16 11.51
CA SER A 357 14.22 9.89 12.25
C SER A 357 12.91 9.52 12.91
N HIS A 358 12.72 8.24 13.17
CA HIS A 358 11.57 7.69 13.90
C HIS A 358 12.08 6.92 15.11
N PHE A 359 11.32 6.95 16.20
CA PHE A 359 11.67 6.18 17.40
C PHE A 359 10.51 5.27 17.76
N PHE A 360 10.84 3.99 17.98
CA PHE A 360 9.87 2.96 18.33
C PHE A 360 10.25 2.31 19.66
N ASP A 361 9.25 1.97 20.43
CA ASP A 361 9.41 1.17 21.63
C ASP A 361 9.82 -0.25 21.25
N LYS A 362 10.88 -0.76 21.89
CA LYS A 362 11.47 -2.05 21.50
C LYS A 362 10.60 -3.26 21.87
N GLU A 363 9.76 -3.14 22.91
CA GLU A 363 8.92 -4.24 23.40
C GLU A 363 7.55 -4.26 22.71
N THR A 364 6.92 -3.10 22.61
CA THR A 364 5.57 -2.97 22.03
C THR A 364 5.57 -2.77 20.53
N GLU A 365 6.73 -2.46 19.93
CA GLU A 365 6.91 -2.08 18.52
C GLU A 365 6.13 -0.81 18.12
N LEU A 366 5.49 -0.12 19.05
CA LEU A 366 4.72 1.09 18.78
C LEU A 366 5.64 2.30 18.58
N THR A 367 5.16 3.24 17.79
CA THR A 367 5.88 4.52 17.57
C THR A 367 5.84 5.37 18.82
N ILE A 368 7.01 5.83 19.27
CA ILE A 368 7.16 6.81 20.35
C ILE A 368 7.02 8.22 19.76
N CYS A 369 7.75 8.47 18.67
CA CYS A 369 7.65 9.72 17.90
C CYS A 369 8.17 9.54 16.46
N ASN A 370 7.61 10.36 15.58
CA ASN A 370 7.95 10.42 14.15
C ASN A 370 8.69 11.71 13.80
#